data_da4d94bf7c55aff8ea07add6400ef315
#
_entry.id   da4d94bf7c55aff8ea07add6400ef315
#
_cell.length_a   1.000
_cell.length_b   1.000
_cell.length_c   1.000
_cell.angle_alpha   90.00
_cell.angle_beta   90.00
_cell.angle_gamma   90.00
#
_symmetry.space_group_name_H-M   'P 1'
#
loop_
_entity.id
_entity.type
_entity.pdbx_description
1 polymer ?
#
loop_
_entity_poly.entity_id
_entity_poly.type
_entity_poly.pdbx_seq_one_letter_code
_entity_poly.pdbx_strand_id
1 'polypeptide(L)'
;MAGTEYYLYRVKFIKPAQMPLLFPNLSPSQIFLEAINEKPELMLSSGSEWHLGNVDFFDQLTGSFAIGRTTKTTLEKFDKESGNFIDKLDDSSPYTTVVFDCRIGLLGIAKKSKLAPDAETVARRIRGLFEKSETVINTGAEVKVNFIPDPQGFIQKIRGAYAIKSFKATFTGPNPVDADELFQKPLSVYAQQIGARTGALEVKGEALNEEVVESVAKSTAATANTASARIIPEEGKKVIPIKMKGDAVSVVVNLDASYRDVLERIQEEYSRVRG
;
A
#
# COMPACT_ATOMS: atom_id res chain seq x y z
N MET A 1 0.49 -16.07 21.91
CA MET A 1 1.76 -15.31 21.92
C MET A 1 1.44 -13.88 21.51
N ALA A 2 2.03 -12.89 22.18
CA ALA A 2 1.87 -11.50 21.78
C ALA A 2 2.69 -11.26 20.49
N GLY A 3 2.10 -10.64 19.51
CA GLY A 3 2.73 -10.34 18.22
C GLY A 3 2.36 -8.94 17.73
N THR A 4 3.13 -8.42 16.80
CA THR A 4 2.83 -7.18 16.11
C THR A 4 2.15 -7.51 14.77
N GLU A 5 1.01 -6.87 14.51
CA GLU A 5 0.28 -7.01 13.26
C GLU A 5 0.78 -5.97 12.25
N TYR A 6 1.21 -6.44 11.07
CA TYR A 6 1.64 -5.63 9.94
C TYR A 6 0.63 -5.74 8.81
N TYR A 7 0.21 -4.61 8.27
CA TYR A 7 -0.70 -4.51 7.13
C TYR A 7 0.07 -4.21 5.86
N LEU A 8 -0.27 -4.90 4.78
CA LEU A 8 0.41 -4.78 3.48
C LEU A 8 -0.19 -3.66 2.64
N TYR A 9 0.68 -2.77 2.19
CA TYR A 9 0.33 -1.65 1.32
C TYR A 9 1.20 -1.64 0.07
N ARG A 10 0.66 -1.07 -0.99
CA ARG A 10 1.38 -0.80 -2.22
C ARG A 10 1.59 0.69 -2.38
N VAL A 11 2.85 1.11 -2.53
CA VAL A 11 3.18 2.48 -2.93
C VAL A 11 3.50 2.50 -4.42
N LYS A 12 3.00 3.53 -5.12
CA LYS A 12 3.23 3.76 -6.55
C LYS A 12 3.63 5.21 -6.77
N PHE A 13 4.67 5.41 -7.57
CA PHE A 13 5.10 6.72 -8.04
C PHE A 13 4.80 6.81 -9.54
N ILE A 14 3.68 7.43 -9.89
CA ILE A 14 3.15 7.50 -11.26
C ILE A 14 3.70 8.76 -11.90
N LYS A 15 4.66 8.58 -12.82
CA LYS A 15 5.28 9.70 -13.53
C LYS A 15 4.31 10.32 -14.55
N PRO A 16 4.39 11.64 -14.79
CA PRO A 16 3.65 12.27 -15.88
C PRO A 16 4.10 11.74 -17.24
N ALA A 17 3.23 11.82 -18.25
CA ALA A 17 3.55 11.40 -19.61
C ALA A 17 4.71 12.22 -20.23
N GLN A 18 4.81 13.49 -19.87
CA GLN A 18 5.93 14.36 -20.25
C GLN A 18 6.76 14.67 -19.01
N MET A 19 8.01 14.20 -19.01
CA MET A 19 8.97 14.50 -17.95
C MET A 19 9.58 15.89 -18.16
N PRO A 20 9.83 16.65 -17.08
CA PRO A 20 10.61 17.88 -17.19
C PRO A 20 12.01 17.59 -17.74
N LEU A 21 12.44 18.33 -18.76
CA LEU A 21 13.72 18.11 -19.48
C LEU A 21 14.97 18.24 -18.59
N LEU A 22 14.85 18.91 -17.45
CA LEU A 22 15.98 19.22 -16.56
C LEU A 22 16.21 18.21 -15.43
N PHE A 23 15.34 17.20 -15.27
CA PHE A 23 15.46 16.25 -14.19
C PHE A 23 15.85 14.86 -14.69
N PRO A 24 16.62 14.09 -13.89
CA PRO A 24 16.99 12.73 -14.24
C PRO A 24 15.77 11.83 -14.37
N ASN A 25 15.77 10.93 -15.34
CA ASN A 25 14.69 9.98 -15.56
C ASN A 25 14.78 8.82 -14.55
N LEU A 26 14.46 9.11 -13.28
CA LEU A 26 14.45 8.12 -12.21
C LEU A 26 13.35 7.08 -12.42
N SER A 27 13.64 5.82 -12.11
CA SER A 27 12.63 4.77 -12.04
C SER A 27 11.73 4.97 -10.81
N PRO A 28 10.51 4.40 -10.76
CA PRO A 28 9.66 4.47 -9.56
C PRO A 28 10.33 3.96 -8.28
N SER A 29 11.18 2.91 -8.39
CA SER A 29 11.96 2.40 -7.24
C SER A 29 13.04 3.37 -6.77
N GLN A 30 13.69 4.09 -7.68
CA GLN A 30 14.65 5.14 -7.33
C GLN A 30 13.95 6.34 -6.68
N ILE A 31 12.79 6.78 -7.22
CA ILE A 31 11.99 7.85 -6.60
C ILE A 31 11.58 7.45 -5.18
N PHE A 32 11.18 6.20 -4.99
CA PHE A 32 10.82 5.70 -3.66
C PHE A 32 12.00 5.72 -2.69
N LEU A 33 13.16 5.24 -3.13
CA LEU A 33 14.39 5.22 -2.35
C LEU A 33 14.81 6.65 -1.92
N GLU A 34 14.82 7.58 -2.86
CA GLU A 34 15.17 8.97 -2.58
C GLU A 34 14.16 9.63 -1.63
N ALA A 35 12.86 9.38 -1.82
CA ALA A 35 11.84 9.92 -0.92
C ALA A 35 11.98 9.42 0.53
N ILE A 36 12.52 8.22 0.75
CA ILE A 36 12.87 7.72 2.09
C ILE A 36 14.13 8.43 2.62
N ASN A 37 15.17 8.57 1.79
CA ASN A 37 16.45 9.16 2.17
C ASN A 37 16.34 10.65 2.54
N GLU A 38 15.47 11.39 1.87
CA GLU A 38 15.20 12.80 2.11
C GLU A 38 14.52 13.06 3.46
N LYS A 39 13.90 12.04 4.07
CA LYS A 39 13.19 12.14 5.37
C LYS A 39 12.24 13.33 5.42
N PRO A 40 11.28 13.43 4.51
CA PRO A 40 10.39 14.58 4.42
C PRO A 40 9.54 14.75 5.69
N GLU A 41 9.11 15.99 5.92
CA GLU A 41 8.26 16.38 7.04
C GLU A 41 6.89 16.81 6.54
N LEU A 42 5.84 16.56 7.34
CA LEU A 42 4.47 16.92 7.00
C LEU A 42 3.79 17.60 8.18
N MET A 43 3.58 18.90 8.07
CA MET A 43 2.76 19.66 8.99
C MET A 43 1.28 19.56 8.63
N LEU A 44 0.45 19.17 9.59
CA LEU A 44 -0.99 19.14 9.43
C LEU A 44 -1.65 20.43 9.92
N SER A 45 -2.81 20.75 9.39
CA SER A 45 -3.62 21.89 9.85
C SER A 45 -4.00 21.82 11.34
N SER A 46 -4.00 20.61 11.92
CA SER A 46 -4.22 20.39 13.35
C SER A 46 -3.02 20.73 14.25
N GLY A 47 -1.88 21.16 13.67
CA GLY A 47 -0.65 21.45 14.39
C GLY A 47 0.20 20.20 14.72
N SER A 48 -0.22 19.02 14.31
CA SER A 48 0.63 17.81 14.44
C SER A 48 1.62 17.76 13.29
N GLU A 49 2.87 17.51 13.61
CA GLU A 49 3.95 17.36 12.65
C GLU A 49 4.36 15.88 12.53
N TRP A 50 4.39 15.37 11.30
CA TRP A 50 4.74 13.99 11.01
C TRP A 50 6.12 13.91 10.37
N HIS A 51 6.87 12.89 10.78
CA HIS A 51 8.27 12.69 10.41
C HIS A 51 8.51 11.26 9.97
N LEU A 52 9.49 11.10 9.09
CA LEU A 52 10.09 9.83 8.74
C LEU A 52 11.51 9.80 9.33
N GLY A 53 11.87 8.72 10.01
CA GLY A 53 13.17 8.60 10.67
C GLY A 53 13.60 7.15 10.85
N ASN A 54 14.69 6.92 11.57
CA ASN A 54 15.23 5.59 11.90
C ASN A 54 15.29 4.66 10.66
N VAL A 55 15.79 5.22 9.54
CA VAL A 55 15.94 4.44 8.29
C VAL A 55 17.10 3.47 8.45
N ASP A 56 16.83 2.21 8.22
CA ASP A 56 17.80 1.11 8.23
C ASP A 56 17.63 0.27 6.96
N PHE A 57 18.70 0.15 6.18
CA PHE A 57 18.70 -0.61 4.94
C PHE A 57 19.22 -2.02 5.16
N PHE A 58 18.49 -3.03 4.70
CA PHE A 58 18.91 -4.43 4.72
C PHE A 58 19.73 -4.79 3.48
N ASP A 59 19.42 -4.16 2.37
CA ASP A 59 20.15 -4.13 1.11
C ASP A 59 19.94 -2.78 0.40
N GLN A 60 20.28 -2.66 -0.88
CA GLN A 60 20.18 -1.42 -1.64
C GLN A 60 18.73 -0.91 -1.85
N LEU A 61 17.73 -1.79 -1.77
CA LEU A 61 16.34 -1.50 -2.13
C LEU A 61 15.33 -1.94 -1.07
N THR A 62 15.78 -2.56 0.03
CA THR A 62 14.92 -3.01 1.11
C THR A 62 15.39 -2.49 2.46
N GLY A 63 14.46 -2.34 3.40
CA GLY A 63 14.81 -1.85 4.71
C GLY A 63 13.59 -1.61 5.61
N SER A 64 13.82 -0.82 6.63
CA SER A 64 12.79 -0.31 7.53
C SER A 64 12.97 1.18 7.80
N PHE A 65 11.88 1.83 8.18
CA PHE A 65 11.90 3.17 8.73
C PHE A 65 10.83 3.32 9.82
N ALA A 66 11.00 4.32 10.67
CA ALA A 66 9.97 4.74 11.61
C ALA A 66 9.16 5.89 10.99
N ILE A 67 7.84 5.86 11.20
CA ILE A 67 6.97 7.01 10.97
C ILE A 67 6.30 7.39 12.28
N GLY A 68 6.33 8.66 12.62
CA GLY A 68 5.81 9.17 13.87
C GLY A 68 5.31 10.59 13.75
N ARG A 69 4.74 11.07 14.83
CA ARG A 69 4.28 12.46 14.94
C ARG A 69 4.77 13.10 16.22
N THR A 70 5.13 14.35 16.15
CA THR A 70 5.33 15.18 17.34
C THR A 70 3.99 15.82 17.72
N THR A 71 3.61 15.68 18.98
CA THR A 71 2.38 16.27 19.53
C THR A 71 2.61 16.64 21.00
N LYS A 72 1.97 17.71 21.43
CA LYS A 72 1.95 18.05 22.85
C LYS A 72 0.84 17.24 23.53
N THR A 73 1.19 16.61 24.64
CA THR A 73 0.24 15.87 25.47
C THR A 73 0.30 16.36 26.89
N THR A 74 -0.81 16.34 27.58
CA THR A 74 -0.87 16.62 28.99
C THR A 74 -0.65 15.32 29.76
N LEU A 75 0.35 15.31 30.61
CA LEU A 75 0.62 14.21 31.54
C LEU A 75 0.13 14.61 32.93
N GLU A 76 -0.81 13.82 33.45
CA GLU A 76 -1.22 13.93 34.84
C GLU A 76 -0.13 13.31 35.73
N LYS A 77 0.44 14.12 36.62
CA LYS A 77 1.47 13.67 37.55
C LYS A 77 1.08 14.08 38.98
N PHE A 78 1.39 13.20 39.92
CA PHE A 78 1.35 13.59 41.35
C PHE A 78 2.65 14.32 41.69
N ASP A 79 2.52 15.60 42.02
CA ASP A 79 3.65 16.42 42.49
C ASP A 79 3.83 16.17 43.98
N LYS A 80 4.98 15.60 44.36
CA LYS A 80 5.30 15.28 45.76
C LYS A 80 5.58 16.50 46.62
N GLU A 81 5.97 17.60 45.98
CA GLU A 81 6.32 18.85 46.73
C GLU A 81 5.06 19.60 47.13
N SER A 82 4.09 19.72 46.21
CA SER A 82 2.82 20.38 46.50
C SER A 82 1.73 19.44 47.06
N GLY A 83 1.94 18.12 46.98
CA GLY A 83 0.95 17.10 47.39
C GLY A 83 -0.30 17.06 46.49
N ASN A 84 -0.25 17.61 45.28
CA ASN A 84 -1.38 17.72 44.36
C ASN A 84 -1.12 16.96 43.05
N PHE A 85 -2.21 16.60 42.34
CA PHE A 85 -2.13 16.20 40.97
C PHE A 85 -2.03 17.45 40.09
N ILE A 86 -1.04 17.47 39.21
CA ILE A 86 -0.79 18.56 38.28
C ILE A 86 -0.80 18.05 36.83
N ASP A 87 -1.25 18.90 35.94
CA ASP A 87 -1.18 18.69 34.48
C ASP A 87 0.12 19.28 33.96
N LYS A 88 1.03 18.44 33.49
CA LYS A 88 2.27 18.86 32.85
C LYS A 88 2.18 18.65 31.35
N LEU A 89 2.32 19.72 30.56
CA LEU A 89 2.53 19.63 29.14
C LEU A 89 3.89 18.98 28.86
N ASP A 90 3.89 17.92 28.08
CA ASP A 90 5.08 17.20 27.66
C ASP A 90 5.02 16.90 26.18
N ASP A 91 6.17 16.87 25.51
CA ASP A 91 6.24 16.50 24.11
C ASP A 91 6.21 14.98 24.00
N SER A 92 5.28 14.48 23.22
CA SER A 92 5.12 13.06 22.95
C SER A 92 5.34 12.80 21.46
N SER A 93 6.15 11.79 21.16
CA SER A 93 6.49 11.41 19.78
C SER A 93 6.19 9.94 19.53
N PRO A 94 4.90 9.54 19.53
CA PRO A 94 4.55 8.18 19.19
C PRO A 94 4.93 7.89 17.73
N TYR A 95 5.53 6.72 17.49
CA TYR A 95 5.93 6.25 16.17
C TYR A 95 5.58 4.79 15.98
N THR A 96 5.55 4.33 14.73
CA THR A 96 5.47 2.93 14.35
C THR A 96 6.52 2.58 13.32
N THR A 97 6.80 1.29 13.16
CA THR A 97 7.76 0.79 12.18
C THR A 97 7.06 0.43 10.89
N VAL A 98 7.72 0.71 9.79
CA VAL A 98 7.37 0.31 8.43
C VAL A 98 8.55 -0.42 7.85
N VAL A 99 8.33 -1.62 7.31
CA VAL A 99 9.31 -2.33 6.48
C VAL A 99 8.95 -2.12 5.02
N PHE A 100 9.96 -2.08 4.13
CA PHE A 100 9.73 -1.75 2.73
C PHE A 100 10.58 -2.56 1.75
N ASP A 101 10.03 -2.72 0.54
CA ASP A 101 10.74 -3.20 -0.65
C ASP A 101 10.49 -2.24 -1.81
N CYS A 102 11.51 -1.44 -2.16
CA CYS A 102 11.44 -0.45 -3.24
C CYS A 102 11.30 -1.08 -4.62
N ARG A 103 11.75 -2.33 -4.83
CA ARG A 103 11.69 -3.04 -6.12
C ARG A 103 10.26 -3.13 -6.61
N ILE A 104 9.39 -3.53 -5.71
CA ILE A 104 7.97 -3.76 -5.99
C ILE A 104 7.05 -2.72 -5.35
N GLY A 105 7.59 -1.74 -4.62
CA GLY A 105 6.78 -0.73 -3.94
C GLY A 105 5.92 -1.30 -2.81
N LEU A 106 6.44 -2.28 -2.05
CA LEU A 106 5.74 -2.93 -0.96
C LEU A 106 6.06 -2.24 0.37
N LEU A 107 5.04 -2.04 1.19
CA LEU A 107 5.14 -1.58 2.57
C LEU A 107 4.43 -2.56 3.50
N GLY A 108 5.08 -2.88 4.62
CA GLY A 108 4.45 -3.50 5.77
C GLY A 108 4.36 -2.49 6.91
N ILE A 109 3.16 -2.05 7.26
CA ILE A 109 2.91 -1.02 8.28
C ILE A 109 2.47 -1.68 9.58
N ALA A 110 3.27 -1.56 10.63
CA ALA A 110 2.91 -2.07 11.95
C ALA A 110 1.76 -1.24 12.57
N LYS A 111 0.74 -1.93 13.04
CA LYS A 111 -0.39 -1.30 13.74
C LYS A 111 0.05 -0.83 15.12
N LYS A 112 -0.17 0.45 15.41
CA LYS A 112 0.13 1.05 16.72
C LYS A 112 -0.95 2.07 17.11
N SER A 113 -1.90 1.67 17.94
CA SER A 113 -3.07 2.47 18.32
C SER A 113 -2.73 3.81 19.00
N LYS A 114 -1.57 3.89 19.68
CA LYS A 114 -1.08 5.17 20.25
C LYS A 114 -0.70 6.21 19.19
N LEU A 115 -0.32 5.76 17.98
CA LEU A 115 0.05 6.66 16.90
C LEU A 115 -1.17 7.06 16.07
N ALA A 116 -1.97 6.08 15.64
CA ALA A 116 -3.12 6.26 14.80
C ALA A 116 -4.16 5.16 15.03
N PRO A 117 -5.46 5.40 14.75
CA PRO A 117 -6.52 4.42 14.98
C PRO A 117 -6.34 3.15 14.14
N ASP A 118 -5.78 3.29 12.93
CA ASP A 118 -5.59 2.22 11.95
C ASP A 118 -4.36 2.44 11.07
N ALA A 119 -3.95 1.39 10.37
CA ALA A 119 -2.82 1.41 9.44
C ALA A 119 -3.11 2.28 8.19
N GLU A 120 -4.37 2.43 7.80
CA GLU A 120 -4.77 3.28 6.66
C GLU A 120 -4.48 4.76 6.95
N THR A 121 -4.71 5.20 8.19
CA THR A 121 -4.34 6.55 8.62
C THR A 121 -2.83 6.75 8.52
N VAL A 122 -2.01 5.78 8.93
CA VAL A 122 -0.55 5.83 8.77
C VAL A 122 -0.17 5.87 7.30
N ALA A 123 -0.77 5.03 6.46
CA ALA A 123 -0.52 5.00 5.01
C ALA A 123 -0.83 6.35 4.33
N ARG A 124 -1.93 7.02 4.73
CA ARG A 124 -2.23 8.39 4.26
C ARG A 124 -1.17 9.41 4.67
N ARG A 125 -0.55 9.25 5.84
CA ARG A 125 0.55 10.13 6.27
C ARG A 125 1.84 9.84 5.50
N ILE A 126 2.16 8.56 5.25
CA ILE A 126 3.27 8.17 4.38
C ILE A 126 3.11 8.80 3.00
N ARG A 127 1.90 8.72 2.41
CA ARG A 127 1.62 9.38 1.13
C ARG A 127 1.92 10.88 1.20
N GLY A 128 1.37 11.58 2.22
CA GLY A 128 1.58 13.01 2.37
C GLY A 128 3.04 13.40 2.61
N LEU A 129 3.82 12.58 3.32
CA LEU A 129 5.26 12.76 3.49
C LEU A 129 5.99 12.63 2.14
N PHE A 130 5.74 11.56 1.39
CA PHE A 130 6.38 11.38 0.08
C PHE A 130 5.99 12.47 -0.92
N GLU A 131 4.77 13.00 -0.88
CA GLU A 131 4.36 14.16 -1.68
C GLU A 131 5.14 15.45 -1.35
N LYS A 132 5.85 15.50 -0.21
CA LYS A 132 6.73 16.61 0.22
C LYS A 132 8.19 16.39 -0.14
N SER A 133 8.58 15.19 -0.58
CA SER A 133 9.93 14.89 -1.04
C SER A 133 10.30 15.77 -2.25
N GLU A 134 11.50 16.33 -2.24
CA GLU A 134 12.02 17.13 -3.36
C GLU A 134 12.07 16.32 -4.65
N THR A 135 12.49 15.06 -4.58
CA THR A 135 12.53 14.15 -5.73
C THR A 135 11.14 13.93 -6.31
N VAL A 136 10.11 13.75 -5.48
CA VAL A 136 8.73 13.58 -5.95
C VAL A 136 8.21 14.86 -6.61
N ILE A 137 8.45 16.02 -5.98
CA ILE A 137 8.07 17.33 -6.54
C ILE A 137 8.76 17.56 -7.88
N ASN A 138 10.05 17.35 -7.95
CA ASN A 138 10.88 17.60 -9.15
C ASN A 138 10.54 16.67 -10.31
N THR A 139 10.19 15.41 -10.02
CA THR A 139 9.76 14.45 -11.05
C THR A 139 8.30 14.63 -11.45
N GLY A 140 7.51 15.38 -10.69
CA GLY A 140 6.06 15.53 -10.89
C GLY A 140 5.29 14.21 -10.70
N ALA A 141 5.86 13.25 -9.98
CA ALA A 141 5.25 11.96 -9.76
C ALA A 141 4.04 12.07 -8.81
N GLU A 142 2.92 11.44 -9.18
CA GLU A 142 1.78 11.24 -8.31
C GLU A 142 2.05 10.07 -7.36
N VAL A 143 1.89 10.29 -6.05
CA VAL A 143 2.08 9.24 -5.05
C VAL A 143 0.74 8.59 -4.71
N LYS A 144 0.68 7.26 -4.78
CA LYS A 144 -0.45 6.47 -4.28
C LYS A 144 0.04 5.47 -3.26
N VAL A 145 -0.64 5.40 -2.12
CA VAL A 145 -0.40 4.37 -1.08
C VAL A 145 -1.74 3.73 -0.77
N ASN A 146 -1.93 2.51 -1.26
CA ASN A 146 -3.18 1.78 -1.12
C ASN A 146 -2.93 0.43 -0.44
N PHE A 147 -3.86 -0.05 0.38
CA PHE A 147 -3.77 -1.39 0.94
C PHE A 147 -3.89 -2.45 -0.16
N ILE A 148 -3.24 -3.59 0.06
CA ILE A 148 -3.38 -4.77 -0.77
C ILE A 148 -4.59 -5.56 -0.26
N PRO A 149 -5.69 -5.67 -1.04
CA PRO A 149 -6.87 -6.41 -0.61
C PRO A 149 -6.62 -7.91 -0.66
N ASP A 150 -7.19 -8.66 0.28
CA ASP A 150 -7.19 -10.13 0.18
C ASP A 150 -8.18 -10.58 -0.91
N PRO A 151 -7.71 -11.21 -1.99
CA PRO A 151 -8.57 -11.62 -3.08
C PRO A 151 -9.33 -12.92 -2.82
N GLN A 152 -9.07 -13.65 -1.73
CA GLN A 152 -9.55 -15.01 -1.51
C GLN A 152 -11.08 -15.13 -1.58
N GLY A 153 -11.81 -14.24 -0.92
CA GLY A 153 -13.26 -14.25 -0.94
C GLY A 153 -13.86 -13.97 -2.33
N PHE A 154 -13.17 -13.20 -3.16
CA PHE A 154 -13.54 -12.97 -4.55
C PHE A 154 -13.23 -14.21 -5.41
N ILE A 155 -12.05 -14.80 -5.25
CA ILE A 155 -11.60 -16.00 -5.95
C ILE A 155 -12.52 -17.18 -5.65
N GLN A 156 -12.91 -17.39 -4.39
CA GLN A 156 -13.85 -18.45 -4.01
C GLN A 156 -15.18 -18.32 -4.74
N LYS A 157 -15.70 -17.10 -4.92
CA LYS A 157 -16.93 -16.85 -5.67
C LYS A 157 -16.75 -17.08 -7.18
N ILE A 158 -15.57 -16.78 -7.72
CA ILE A 158 -15.24 -17.09 -9.13
C ILE A 158 -15.20 -18.60 -9.33
N ARG A 159 -14.48 -19.35 -8.50
CA ARG A 159 -14.35 -20.81 -8.55
C ARG A 159 -15.67 -21.55 -8.34
N GLY A 160 -16.55 -21.03 -7.50
CA GLY A 160 -17.85 -21.63 -7.24
C GLY A 160 -18.94 -21.21 -8.24
N ALA A 161 -18.63 -20.39 -9.25
CA ALA A 161 -19.63 -19.92 -10.19
C ALA A 161 -19.89 -20.94 -11.31
N TYR A 162 -21.17 -21.16 -11.66
CA TYR A 162 -21.54 -21.93 -12.85
C TYR A 162 -21.00 -21.30 -14.14
N ALA A 163 -21.03 -19.97 -14.23
CA ALA A 163 -20.45 -19.23 -15.37
C ALA A 163 -20.04 -17.80 -14.98
N ILE A 164 -18.94 -17.33 -15.54
CA ILE A 164 -18.47 -15.94 -15.41
C ILE A 164 -18.87 -15.20 -16.69
N LYS A 165 -19.81 -14.25 -16.59
CA LYS A 165 -20.35 -13.50 -17.74
C LYS A 165 -19.57 -12.24 -18.08
N SER A 166 -18.97 -11.60 -17.10
CA SER A 166 -18.02 -10.51 -17.35
C SER A 166 -17.00 -10.40 -16.24
N PHE A 167 -15.84 -9.88 -16.58
CA PHE A 167 -14.78 -9.52 -15.65
C PHE A 167 -14.24 -8.15 -15.98
N LYS A 168 -14.10 -7.30 -14.96
CA LYS A 168 -13.55 -5.95 -15.08
C LYS A 168 -12.44 -5.77 -14.05
N ALA A 169 -11.29 -5.31 -14.51
CA ALA A 169 -10.19 -4.94 -13.64
C ALA A 169 -9.66 -3.55 -14.00
N THR A 170 -9.15 -2.83 -12.97
CA THR A 170 -8.48 -1.55 -13.15
C THR A 170 -6.98 -1.76 -13.24
N PHE A 171 -6.29 -0.80 -13.86
CA PHE A 171 -4.85 -0.75 -13.93
C PHE A 171 -4.36 0.69 -13.79
N THR A 172 -3.13 0.85 -13.35
CA THR A 172 -2.46 2.14 -13.21
C THR A 172 -1.08 2.04 -13.85
N GLY A 173 -0.72 3.04 -14.67
CA GLY A 173 0.63 3.13 -15.23
C GLY A 173 1.49 4.13 -14.44
N PRO A 174 2.81 4.09 -14.62
CA PRO A 174 3.63 3.00 -15.14
C PRO A 174 3.73 1.86 -14.13
N ASN A 175 3.98 0.68 -14.64
CA ASN A 175 3.74 -0.51 -13.88
C ASN A 175 4.92 -0.97 -13.04
N PRO A 176 4.63 -1.56 -11.87
CA PRO A 176 5.63 -2.29 -11.12
C PRO A 176 6.21 -3.46 -11.92
N VAL A 177 7.46 -3.77 -11.62
CA VAL A 177 8.25 -4.83 -12.28
C VAL A 177 7.57 -6.20 -12.21
N ASP A 178 6.72 -6.42 -11.23
CA ASP A 178 6.04 -7.67 -10.93
C ASP A 178 4.61 -7.79 -11.47
N ALA A 179 4.20 -6.91 -12.39
CA ALA A 179 2.88 -7.02 -13.02
C ALA A 179 2.82 -8.24 -13.96
N ASP A 180 1.62 -8.83 -14.04
CA ASP A 180 1.39 -9.94 -14.96
C ASP A 180 1.54 -9.51 -16.43
N GLU A 181 2.00 -10.45 -17.25
CA GLU A 181 2.29 -10.22 -18.67
C GLU A 181 1.01 -10.18 -19.54
N LEU A 182 -0.11 -10.71 -19.04
CA LEU A 182 -1.33 -10.83 -19.82
C LEU A 182 -2.22 -9.61 -19.75
N PHE A 183 -2.25 -8.93 -18.60
CA PHE A 183 -3.22 -7.87 -18.35
C PHE A 183 -2.57 -6.57 -17.83
N GLN A 184 -1.99 -6.61 -16.62
CA GLN A 184 -1.54 -5.39 -15.95
C GLN A 184 -0.41 -4.69 -16.70
N LYS A 185 0.60 -5.43 -17.14
CA LYS A 185 1.78 -4.88 -17.80
C LYS A 185 1.45 -4.26 -19.18
N PRO A 186 0.82 -4.98 -20.12
CA PRO A 186 0.51 -4.39 -21.43
C PRO A 186 -0.46 -3.21 -21.35
N LEU A 187 -1.46 -3.26 -20.45
CA LEU A 187 -2.42 -2.16 -20.30
C LEU A 187 -1.82 -0.92 -19.64
N SER A 188 -0.87 -1.08 -18.74
CA SER A 188 -0.19 0.06 -18.14
C SER A 188 0.80 0.71 -19.12
N VAL A 189 1.49 -0.06 -19.96
CA VAL A 189 2.31 0.46 -21.06
C VAL A 189 1.44 1.24 -22.03
N TYR A 190 0.29 0.68 -22.42
CA TYR A 190 -0.67 1.37 -23.28
C TYR A 190 -1.16 2.68 -22.66
N ALA A 191 -1.57 2.65 -21.36
CA ALA A 191 -2.00 3.85 -20.65
C ALA A 191 -0.91 4.93 -20.64
N GLN A 192 0.33 4.56 -20.40
CA GLN A 192 1.46 5.49 -20.43
C GLN A 192 1.65 6.13 -21.81
N GLN A 193 1.56 5.35 -22.89
CA GLN A 193 1.73 5.87 -24.25
C GLN A 193 0.66 6.88 -24.66
N ILE A 194 -0.59 6.69 -24.19
CA ILE A 194 -1.69 7.64 -24.45
C ILE A 194 -1.79 8.77 -23.42
N GLY A 195 -0.88 8.84 -22.46
CA GLY A 195 -0.90 9.85 -21.39
C GLY A 195 -1.93 9.62 -20.29
N ALA A 196 -2.54 8.44 -20.23
CA ALA A 196 -3.49 8.09 -19.17
C ALA A 196 -2.76 7.62 -17.91
N ARG A 197 -3.26 8.02 -16.73
CA ARG A 197 -2.72 7.60 -15.44
C ARG A 197 -3.36 6.31 -14.91
N THR A 198 -4.63 6.11 -15.23
CA THR A 198 -5.41 4.95 -14.80
C THR A 198 -6.35 4.52 -15.91
N GLY A 199 -6.70 3.25 -15.93
CA GLY A 199 -7.69 2.72 -16.85
C GLY A 199 -8.44 1.53 -16.26
N ALA A 200 -9.44 1.07 -17.01
CA ALA A 200 -10.17 -0.15 -16.69
C ALA A 200 -10.49 -0.89 -17.98
N LEU A 201 -10.40 -2.21 -17.95
CA LEU A 201 -10.84 -3.08 -19.04
C LEU A 201 -11.95 -3.99 -18.52
N GLU A 202 -13.03 -4.09 -19.28
CA GLU A 202 -14.10 -5.07 -19.07
C GLU A 202 -14.16 -6.03 -20.27
N VAL A 203 -14.15 -7.32 -19.97
CA VAL A 203 -14.36 -8.39 -20.96
C VAL A 203 -15.68 -9.10 -20.66
N LYS A 204 -16.38 -9.54 -21.71
CA LYS A 204 -17.68 -10.22 -21.63
C LYS A 204 -17.66 -11.47 -22.49
N GLY A 205 -18.37 -12.50 -22.04
CA GLY A 205 -18.50 -13.75 -22.77
C GLY A 205 -19.63 -14.64 -22.22
N GLU A 206 -19.92 -15.74 -22.89
CA GLU A 206 -20.90 -16.70 -22.39
C GLU A 206 -20.40 -17.42 -21.13
N ALA A 207 -19.13 -17.81 -21.11
CA ALA A 207 -18.42 -18.35 -19.95
C ALA A 207 -16.93 -18.01 -20.09
N LEU A 208 -16.43 -17.07 -19.27
CA LEU A 208 -15.01 -16.72 -19.26
C LEU A 208 -14.21 -17.81 -18.56
N ASN A 209 -12.95 -18.00 -18.97
CA ASN A 209 -12.03 -18.96 -18.36
C ASN A 209 -11.72 -18.56 -16.90
N GLU A 210 -12.06 -19.46 -15.98
CA GLU A 210 -11.92 -19.25 -14.53
C GLU A 210 -10.47 -19.03 -14.11
N GLU A 211 -9.54 -19.86 -14.59
CA GLU A 211 -8.13 -19.80 -14.20
C GLU A 211 -7.48 -18.47 -14.62
N VAL A 212 -7.81 -17.99 -15.83
CA VAL A 212 -7.31 -16.71 -16.33
C VAL A 212 -7.89 -15.55 -15.53
N VAL A 213 -9.20 -15.57 -15.23
CA VAL A 213 -9.85 -14.55 -14.39
C VAL A 213 -9.25 -14.53 -12.98
N GLU A 214 -9.00 -15.69 -12.39
CA GLU A 214 -8.35 -15.81 -11.09
C GLU A 214 -6.92 -15.22 -11.10
N SER A 215 -6.10 -15.60 -12.08
CA SER A 215 -4.74 -15.10 -12.24
C SER A 215 -4.71 -13.57 -12.35
N VAL A 216 -5.57 -12.99 -13.18
CA VAL A 216 -5.68 -11.54 -13.34
C VAL A 216 -6.22 -10.88 -12.07
N ALA A 217 -7.16 -11.51 -11.34
CA ALA A 217 -7.67 -10.99 -10.08
C ALA A 217 -6.58 -10.93 -9.00
N LYS A 218 -5.75 -11.96 -8.88
CA LYS A 218 -4.59 -12.00 -7.97
C LYS A 218 -3.59 -10.89 -8.29
N SER A 219 -3.19 -10.77 -9.54
CA SER A 219 -2.30 -9.69 -10.00
C SER A 219 -2.90 -8.31 -9.73
N THR A 220 -4.21 -8.15 -9.95
CA THR A 220 -4.94 -6.90 -9.68
C THR A 220 -4.92 -6.56 -8.19
N ALA A 221 -5.13 -7.55 -7.30
CA ALA A 221 -5.03 -7.36 -5.85
C ALA A 221 -3.61 -6.97 -5.43
N ALA A 222 -2.61 -7.74 -5.86
CA ALA A 222 -1.20 -7.51 -5.53
C ALA A 222 -0.70 -6.11 -5.96
N THR A 223 -1.24 -5.58 -7.06
CA THR A 223 -0.96 -4.22 -7.51
C THR A 223 -1.87 -3.16 -6.86
N ALA A 224 -2.64 -3.52 -5.81
CA ALA A 224 -3.59 -2.63 -5.13
C ALA A 224 -4.51 -1.88 -6.11
N ASN A 225 -5.01 -2.61 -7.10
CA ASN A 225 -6.05 -2.21 -8.05
C ASN A 225 -7.36 -2.91 -7.70
N THR A 226 -8.45 -2.64 -8.42
CA THR A 226 -9.77 -3.19 -8.14
C THR A 226 -10.26 -4.11 -9.23
N ALA A 227 -10.99 -5.16 -8.86
CA ALA A 227 -11.64 -6.06 -9.79
C ALA A 227 -13.12 -6.27 -9.43
N SER A 228 -13.91 -6.61 -10.44
CA SER A 228 -15.31 -7.02 -10.29
C SER A 228 -15.70 -8.01 -11.39
N ALA A 229 -16.70 -8.83 -11.12
CA ALA A 229 -17.23 -9.76 -12.10
C ALA A 229 -18.75 -9.82 -12.04
N ARG A 230 -19.37 -10.33 -13.10
CA ARG A 230 -20.76 -10.76 -13.11
C ARG A 230 -20.78 -12.26 -13.32
N ILE A 231 -21.36 -12.98 -12.38
CA ILE A 231 -21.37 -14.45 -12.36
C ILE A 231 -22.80 -14.99 -12.31
N ILE A 232 -22.99 -16.21 -12.82
CA ILE A 232 -24.13 -17.07 -12.52
C ILE A 232 -23.65 -18.02 -11.41
N PRO A 233 -24.14 -17.90 -10.18
CA PRO A 233 -23.63 -18.72 -9.06
C PRO A 233 -23.95 -20.20 -9.21
N GLU A 234 -25.13 -20.53 -9.76
CA GLU A 234 -25.64 -21.90 -9.98
C GLU A 234 -26.42 -21.92 -11.29
N GLU A 235 -26.51 -23.10 -11.92
CA GLU A 235 -27.30 -23.28 -13.13
C GLU A 235 -28.73 -22.79 -12.96
N GLY A 236 -29.24 -22.05 -13.95
CA GLY A 236 -30.59 -21.49 -13.94
C GLY A 236 -30.78 -20.26 -13.02
N LYS A 237 -29.78 -19.84 -12.28
CA LYS A 237 -29.86 -18.62 -11.47
C LYS A 237 -29.59 -17.36 -12.26
N LYS A 238 -30.04 -16.23 -11.74
CA LYS A 238 -29.78 -14.90 -12.34
C LYS A 238 -28.31 -14.48 -12.18
N VAL A 239 -27.85 -13.69 -13.13
CA VAL A 239 -26.53 -13.06 -13.07
C VAL A 239 -26.47 -12.09 -11.89
N ILE A 240 -25.44 -12.23 -11.05
CA ILE A 240 -25.18 -11.33 -9.91
C ILE A 240 -23.82 -10.65 -10.05
N PRO A 241 -23.69 -9.37 -9.63
CA PRO A 241 -22.41 -8.69 -9.58
C PRO A 241 -21.64 -9.09 -8.29
N ILE A 242 -20.36 -9.31 -8.44
CA ILE A 242 -19.43 -9.48 -7.31
C ILE A 242 -18.28 -8.49 -7.46
N LYS A 243 -17.73 -8.01 -6.33
CA LYS A 243 -16.58 -7.09 -6.30
C LYS A 243 -15.49 -7.67 -5.44
N MET A 244 -14.26 -7.44 -5.84
CA MET A 244 -13.10 -7.72 -5.00
C MET A 244 -13.05 -6.68 -3.87
N LYS A 245 -13.64 -7.03 -2.75
CA LYS A 245 -13.68 -6.25 -1.51
C LYS A 245 -13.13 -7.17 -0.43
N GLY A 246 -11.83 -7.17 -0.26
CA GLY A 246 -11.16 -7.84 0.84
C GLY A 246 -10.70 -6.81 1.85
N ASP A 247 -10.52 -7.24 3.09
CA ASP A 247 -9.77 -6.47 4.08
C ASP A 247 -8.31 -6.35 3.62
N ALA A 248 -7.59 -5.40 4.20
CA ALA A 248 -6.16 -5.30 3.96
C ALA A 248 -5.45 -6.59 4.41
N VAL A 249 -4.63 -7.15 3.54
CA VAL A 249 -3.80 -8.30 3.90
C VAL A 249 -2.92 -7.94 5.08
N SER A 250 -2.86 -8.79 6.08
CA SER A 250 -2.02 -8.59 7.26
C SER A 250 -1.30 -9.87 7.68
N VAL A 251 -0.19 -9.69 8.37
CA VAL A 251 0.58 -10.76 9.01
C VAL A 251 0.84 -10.42 10.46
N VAL A 252 0.81 -11.42 11.32
CA VAL A 252 1.21 -11.28 12.72
C VAL A 252 2.60 -11.88 12.87
N VAL A 253 3.52 -11.07 13.38
CA VAL A 253 4.92 -11.46 13.59
C VAL A 253 5.26 -11.35 15.07
N ASN A 254 6.10 -12.26 15.58
CA ASN A 254 6.53 -12.25 16.98
C ASN A 254 7.25 -10.95 17.33
N LEU A 255 7.11 -10.52 18.58
CA LEU A 255 7.72 -9.26 19.07
C LEU A 255 9.25 -9.26 18.98
N ASP A 256 9.89 -10.43 19.06
CA ASP A 256 11.36 -10.57 19.04
C ASP A 256 11.93 -10.77 17.63
N ALA A 257 11.08 -10.78 16.60
CA ALA A 257 11.52 -10.93 15.20
C ALA A 257 12.33 -9.70 14.76
N SER A 258 13.43 -9.91 14.04
CA SER A 258 14.14 -8.82 13.40
C SER A 258 13.29 -8.18 12.29
N TYR A 259 13.54 -6.91 11.96
CA TYR A 259 12.81 -6.26 10.86
C TYR A 259 13.09 -6.91 9.50
N ARG A 260 14.20 -7.62 9.35
CA ARG A 260 14.48 -8.45 8.16
C ARG A 260 13.54 -9.65 8.09
N ASP A 261 13.36 -10.39 9.20
CA ASP A 261 12.41 -11.50 9.25
C ASP A 261 10.97 -11.05 9.03
N VAL A 262 10.63 -9.87 9.56
CA VAL A 262 9.33 -9.23 9.30
C VAL A 262 9.13 -8.99 7.81
N LEU A 263 10.14 -8.43 7.11
CA LEU A 263 10.06 -8.16 5.68
C LEU A 263 9.92 -9.47 4.88
N GLU A 264 10.70 -10.49 5.20
CA GLU A 264 10.62 -11.82 4.56
C GLU A 264 9.21 -12.40 4.69
N ARG A 265 8.62 -12.34 5.89
CA ARG A 265 7.25 -12.80 6.13
C ARG A 265 6.20 -12.01 5.33
N ILE A 266 6.40 -10.70 5.19
CA ILE A 266 5.53 -9.84 4.39
C ILE A 266 5.67 -10.14 2.89
N GLN A 267 6.87 -10.43 2.41
CA GLN A 267 7.12 -10.82 1.02
C GLN A 267 6.53 -12.20 0.70
N GLU A 268 6.58 -13.16 1.62
CA GLU A 268 5.90 -14.46 1.50
C GLU A 268 4.39 -14.27 1.34
N GLU A 269 3.79 -13.46 2.21
CA GLU A 269 2.35 -13.21 2.18
C GLU A 269 1.94 -12.43 0.92
N TYR A 270 2.75 -11.47 0.50
CA TYR A 270 2.58 -10.78 -0.78
C TYR A 270 2.61 -11.77 -1.96
N SER A 271 3.57 -12.71 -1.95
CA SER A 271 3.70 -13.74 -2.98
C SER A 271 2.47 -14.65 -3.02
N ARG A 272 1.90 -15.00 -1.85
CA ARG A 272 0.63 -15.74 -1.76
C ARG A 272 -0.53 -15.01 -2.43
N VAL A 273 -0.62 -13.69 -2.24
CA VAL A 273 -1.67 -12.87 -2.88
C VAL A 273 -1.45 -12.79 -4.38
N ARG A 274 -0.20 -12.69 -4.80
CA ARG A 274 0.21 -12.53 -6.20
C ARG A 274 -0.02 -13.82 -7.02
N GLY A 275 0.15 -15.00 -6.40
CA GLY A 275 -0.08 -16.33 -7.00
C GLY A 275 1.14 -16.96 -7.58
#